data_ea7e47108a4fdd1f691288928b8df90d
#
_entry.id   ea7e47108a4fdd1f691288928b8df90d
#
_cell.length_a   1.000
_cell.length_b   1.000
_cell.length_c   1.000
_cell.angle_alpha   90.00
_cell.angle_beta   90.00
_cell.angle_gamma   90.00
#
_symmetry.space_group_name_H-M   'P 1'
#
loop_
_entity.id
_entity.type
_entity.pdbx_description
1 polymer ?
#
loop_
_entity_poly.entity_id
_entity_poly.type
_entity_poly.pdbx_seq_one_letter_code
_entity_poly.pdbx_strand_id
1 'polypeptide(L)'
;NLIGKPALFLDRDGTIVEEVKYLHEPKKVKLRLNISFLIKSCNLLNIPVIEITNQSGIGRDYYDWNSFNKTETHIRNILLKHEAKINMLCACAYHHEAKDKYKISNHSWRKPNIGMLLEAQRVFKINMSKSWIIGDSLSDIQAGINAGIKGGIYLNAKDKDIKLHNS
;
A
#
# COMPACT_ATOMS: atom_id res chain seq x y z
N ASN A 1 14.66 4.05 -15.84
CA ASN A 1 14.24 2.65 -15.91
C ASN A 1 14.00 2.11 -14.49
N LEU A 2 12.80 1.54 -14.23
CA LEU A 2 12.41 1.01 -12.90
C LEU A 2 12.66 -0.51 -12.77
N ILE A 3 13.00 -1.19 -13.87
CA ILE A 3 13.18 -2.64 -13.91
C ILE A 3 14.42 -3.07 -13.13
N GLY A 4 14.31 -4.11 -12.29
CA GLY A 4 15.40 -4.67 -11.50
C GLY A 4 15.83 -3.82 -10.29
N LYS A 5 15.13 -2.73 -10.01
CA LYS A 5 15.43 -1.85 -8.88
C LYS A 5 14.81 -2.39 -7.57
N PRO A 6 15.34 -1.99 -6.40
CA PRO A 6 14.57 -2.12 -5.17
C PRO A 6 13.32 -1.25 -5.24
N ALA A 7 12.28 -1.60 -4.48
CA ALA A 7 11.03 -0.86 -4.42
C ALA A 7 10.72 -0.39 -3.00
N LEU A 8 9.90 0.65 -2.91
CA LEU A 8 9.19 1.03 -1.70
C LEU A 8 7.74 0.57 -1.82
N PHE A 9 7.33 -0.33 -0.94
CA PHE A 9 5.93 -0.75 -0.80
C PHE A 9 5.26 0.09 0.28
N LEU A 10 4.07 0.60 -0.02
CA LEU A 10 3.28 1.42 0.91
C LEU A 10 1.88 0.84 1.06
N ASP A 11 1.39 0.70 2.28
CA ASP A 11 -0.04 0.61 2.52
C ASP A 11 -0.72 1.95 2.22
N ARG A 12 -2.03 1.96 2.02
CA ARG A 12 -2.79 3.19 1.77
C ARG A 12 -3.26 3.85 3.07
N ASP A 13 -4.21 3.20 3.74
CA ASP A 13 -4.90 3.75 4.90
C ASP A 13 -3.98 3.76 6.12
N GLY A 14 -3.81 4.93 6.74
CA GLY A 14 -2.85 5.13 7.81
C GLY A 14 -1.39 5.29 7.39
N THR A 15 -1.06 5.18 6.10
CA THR A 15 0.31 5.27 5.56
C THR A 15 0.45 6.34 4.48
N ILE A 16 -0.19 6.20 3.33
CA ILE A 16 -0.24 7.27 2.31
C ILE A 16 -1.20 8.36 2.75
N VAL A 17 -2.36 7.98 3.26
CA VAL A 17 -3.39 8.88 3.78
C VAL A 17 -3.60 8.67 5.28
N GLU A 18 -4.10 9.70 5.96
CA GLU A 18 -4.54 9.55 7.35
C GLU A 18 -5.64 8.50 7.44
N GLU A 19 -5.67 7.76 8.57
CA GLU A 19 -6.64 6.70 8.79
C GLU A 19 -8.06 7.25 8.88
N VAL A 20 -8.90 6.77 7.99
CA VAL A 20 -10.36 6.98 8.01
C VAL A 20 -11.01 5.63 7.77
N LYS A 21 -11.81 5.16 8.70
CA LYS A 21 -12.49 3.86 8.60
C LYS A 21 -13.24 3.75 7.28
N TYR A 22 -12.86 2.76 6.46
CA TYR A 22 -13.44 2.52 5.13
C TYR A 22 -13.43 3.75 4.21
N LEU A 23 -12.28 4.41 4.09
CA LEU A 23 -12.12 5.60 3.24
C LEU A 23 -12.48 5.28 1.78
N HIS A 24 -13.57 5.87 1.30
CA HIS A 24 -14.07 5.74 -0.08
C HIS A 24 -14.66 7.04 -0.64
N GLU A 25 -14.54 8.14 0.10
CA GLU A 25 -15.02 9.46 -0.30
C GLU A 25 -13.83 10.40 -0.51
N PRO A 26 -13.63 10.94 -1.73
CA PRO A 26 -12.50 11.83 -2.03
C PRO A 26 -12.35 13.01 -1.07
N LYS A 27 -13.48 13.62 -0.64
CA LYS A 27 -13.47 14.77 0.27
C LYS A 27 -12.89 14.49 1.66
N LYS A 28 -12.78 13.22 2.05
CA LYS A 28 -12.21 12.78 3.35
C LYS A 28 -10.74 12.45 3.25
N VAL A 29 -10.15 12.51 2.06
CA VAL A 29 -8.74 12.23 1.84
C VAL A 29 -7.88 13.32 2.44
N LYS A 30 -6.91 12.92 3.27
CA LYS A 30 -5.84 13.77 3.76
C LYS A 30 -4.54 12.99 3.70
N LEU A 31 -3.54 13.52 3.00
CA LEU A 31 -2.22 12.87 2.94
C LEU A 31 -1.55 12.88 4.31
N ARG A 32 -0.83 11.82 4.62
CA ARG A 32 0.05 11.83 5.79
C ARG A 32 1.21 12.80 5.59
N LEU A 33 1.63 13.39 6.72
CA LEU A 33 2.75 14.33 6.75
C LEU A 33 4.00 13.71 6.09
N ASN A 34 4.65 14.46 5.22
CA ASN A 34 5.87 14.11 4.50
C ASN A 34 5.76 12.92 3.52
N ILE A 35 4.60 12.30 3.32
CA ILE A 35 4.49 11.15 2.41
C ILE A 35 4.79 11.54 0.96
N SER A 36 4.32 12.70 0.50
CA SER A 36 4.61 13.19 -0.85
C SER A 36 6.10 13.43 -1.08
N PHE A 37 6.80 13.97 -0.07
CA PHE A 37 8.25 14.15 -0.13
C PHE A 37 8.99 12.82 -0.25
N LEU A 38 8.60 11.81 0.55
CA LEU A 38 9.19 10.47 0.48
C LEU A 38 8.99 9.83 -0.90
N ILE A 39 7.75 9.87 -1.41
CA ILE A 39 7.41 9.29 -2.73
C ILE A 39 8.20 10.02 -3.83
N LYS A 40 8.23 11.36 -3.83
CA LYS A 40 9.02 12.15 -4.77
C LYS A 40 10.50 11.78 -4.72
N SER A 41 11.07 11.64 -3.53
CA SER A 41 12.49 11.25 -3.35
C SER A 41 12.77 9.88 -3.97
N CYS A 42 11.89 8.90 -3.77
CA CYS A 42 12.00 7.59 -4.43
C CYS A 42 11.93 7.71 -5.95
N ASN A 43 11.00 8.53 -6.47
CA ASN A 43 10.86 8.73 -7.91
C ASN A 43 12.14 9.33 -8.53
N LEU A 44 12.75 10.33 -7.88
CA LEU A 44 13.99 10.95 -8.33
C LEU A 44 15.16 9.94 -8.37
N LEU A 45 15.16 8.97 -7.48
CA LEU A 45 16.15 7.88 -7.43
C LEU A 45 15.82 6.70 -8.33
N ASN A 46 14.75 6.78 -9.12
CA ASN A 46 14.22 5.66 -9.92
C ASN A 46 13.91 4.42 -9.10
N ILE A 47 13.42 4.61 -7.87
CA ILE A 47 12.90 3.56 -7.01
C ILE A 47 11.38 3.48 -7.24
N PRO A 48 10.84 2.35 -7.76
CA PRO A 48 9.40 2.20 -7.92
C PRO A 48 8.69 2.26 -6.57
N VAL A 49 7.62 3.03 -6.52
CA VAL A 49 6.71 3.13 -5.36
C VAL A 49 5.46 2.34 -5.68
N ILE A 50 5.17 1.35 -4.86
CA ILE A 50 4.07 0.40 -5.06
C ILE A 50 3.11 0.51 -3.89
N GLU A 51 1.87 0.84 -4.19
CA GLU A 51 0.79 0.79 -3.22
C GLU A 51 0.22 -0.62 -3.13
N ILE A 52 0.10 -1.17 -1.92
CA ILE A 52 -0.50 -2.47 -1.64
C ILE A 52 -1.54 -2.32 -0.53
N THR A 53 -2.81 -2.51 -0.82
CA THR A 53 -3.87 -2.18 0.12
C THR A 53 -4.93 -3.28 0.27
N ASN A 54 -5.26 -3.63 1.53
CA ASN A 54 -6.42 -4.46 1.83
C ASN A 54 -7.67 -3.58 1.87
N GLN A 55 -8.64 -3.86 1.00
CA GLN A 55 -9.88 -3.10 0.82
C GLN A 55 -11.10 -4.00 1.04
N SER A 56 -11.19 -4.62 2.21
CA SER A 56 -12.28 -5.55 2.54
C SER A 56 -13.68 -4.92 2.51
N GLY A 57 -13.76 -3.59 2.66
CA GLY A 57 -15.02 -2.86 2.56
C GLY A 57 -15.73 -3.06 1.22
N ILE A 58 -14.97 -3.26 0.14
CA ILE A 58 -15.52 -3.58 -1.19
C ILE A 58 -16.19 -4.95 -1.16
N GLY A 59 -15.49 -5.98 -0.69
CA GLY A 59 -16.05 -7.33 -0.60
C GLY A 59 -17.21 -7.45 0.39
N ARG A 60 -17.30 -6.55 1.37
CA ARG A 60 -18.36 -6.50 2.39
C ARG A 60 -19.52 -5.59 2.01
N ASP A 61 -19.53 -5.04 0.77
CA ASP A 61 -20.54 -4.08 0.25
C ASP A 61 -20.69 -2.78 1.05
N TYR A 62 -19.62 -2.30 1.69
CA TYR A 62 -19.64 -0.99 2.35
C TYR A 62 -19.43 0.15 1.34
N TYR A 63 -18.72 -0.12 0.25
CA TYR A 63 -18.52 0.73 -0.92
C TYR A 63 -18.07 -0.14 -2.10
N ASP A 64 -18.14 0.40 -3.30
CA ASP A 64 -17.84 -0.29 -4.53
C ASP A 64 -16.48 0.13 -5.14
N TRP A 65 -16.08 -0.59 -6.19
CA TRP A 65 -14.84 -0.28 -6.94
C TRP A 65 -14.88 1.10 -7.58
N ASN A 66 -16.06 1.62 -7.93
CA ASN A 66 -16.18 2.96 -8.52
C ASN A 66 -15.83 4.04 -7.49
N SER A 67 -16.36 3.93 -6.28
CA SER A 67 -16.04 4.82 -5.16
C SER A 67 -14.56 4.73 -4.76
N PHE A 68 -14.02 3.51 -4.73
CA PHE A 68 -12.58 3.28 -4.51
C PHE A 68 -11.75 3.99 -5.59
N ASN A 69 -12.05 3.78 -6.88
CA ASN A 69 -11.31 4.38 -7.99
C ASN A 69 -11.37 5.92 -7.98
N LYS A 70 -12.51 6.52 -7.64
CA LYS A 70 -12.63 7.98 -7.48
C LYS A 70 -11.72 8.51 -6.37
N THR A 71 -11.66 7.79 -5.26
CA THR A 71 -10.80 8.14 -4.12
C THR A 71 -9.32 8.00 -4.49
N GLU A 72 -8.93 6.92 -5.15
CA GLU A 72 -7.56 6.70 -5.65
C GLU A 72 -7.14 7.77 -6.66
N THR A 73 -8.01 8.11 -7.59
CA THR A 73 -7.75 9.19 -8.56
C THR A 73 -7.52 10.52 -7.83
N HIS A 74 -8.28 10.80 -6.79
CA HIS A 74 -8.11 12.01 -5.99
C HIS A 74 -6.77 12.02 -5.24
N ILE A 75 -6.39 10.90 -4.60
CA ILE A 75 -5.09 10.74 -3.92
C ILE A 75 -3.94 10.98 -4.92
N ARG A 76 -3.98 10.35 -6.08
CA ARG A 76 -2.96 10.52 -7.13
C ARG A 76 -2.87 11.95 -7.63
N ASN A 77 -3.99 12.64 -7.81
CA ASN A 77 -4.01 14.04 -8.23
C ASN A 77 -3.39 14.97 -7.18
N ILE A 78 -3.61 14.71 -5.88
CA ILE A 78 -2.94 15.48 -4.83
C ILE A 78 -1.43 15.19 -4.85
N LEU A 79 -1.02 13.92 -4.94
CA LEU A 79 0.39 13.55 -5.00
C LEU A 79 1.11 14.18 -6.20
N LEU A 80 0.47 14.19 -7.37
CA LEU A 80 1.02 14.80 -8.59
C LEU A 80 1.26 16.31 -8.46
N LYS A 81 0.43 17.04 -7.70
CA LYS A 81 0.68 18.45 -7.38
C LYS A 81 1.99 18.66 -6.60
N HIS A 82 2.45 17.62 -5.91
CA HIS A 82 3.74 17.59 -5.19
C HIS A 82 4.82 16.85 -5.98
N GLU A 83 4.61 16.59 -7.28
CA GLU A 83 5.53 15.85 -8.15
C GLU A 83 5.85 14.44 -7.65
N ALA A 84 4.94 13.85 -6.88
CA ALA A 84 5.04 12.50 -6.33
C ALA A 84 4.16 11.54 -7.14
N LYS A 85 4.69 10.36 -7.49
CA LYS A 85 4.02 9.38 -8.34
C LYS A 85 4.08 7.98 -7.75
N ILE A 86 2.91 7.33 -7.58
CA ILE A 86 2.79 5.90 -7.34
C ILE A 86 2.87 5.17 -8.69
N ASN A 87 3.76 4.20 -8.80
CA ASN A 87 4.04 3.50 -10.04
C ASN A 87 3.09 2.32 -10.29
N MET A 88 2.57 1.71 -9.23
CA MET A 88 1.62 0.60 -9.30
C MET A 88 0.72 0.60 -8.06
N LEU A 89 -0.55 0.19 -8.25
CA LEU A 89 -1.51 -0.06 -7.19
C LEU A 89 -1.99 -1.51 -7.27
N CYS A 90 -1.94 -2.21 -6.14
CA CYS A 90 -2.59 -3.50 -5.94
C CYS A 90 -3.58 -3.39 -4.77
N ALA A 91 -4.83 -3.77 -4.99
CA ALA A 91 -5.89 -3.72 -3.99
C ALA A 91 -6.59 -5.07 -3.86
N CYS A 92 -6.83 -5.50 -2.62
CA CYS A 92 -7.45 -6.79 -2.31
C CYS A 92 -8.81 -6.58 -1.62
N ALA A 93 -9.90 -7.01 -2.27
CA ALA A 93 -11.25 -6.95 -1.72
C ALA A 93 -11.66 -8.23 -0.96
N TYR A 94 -10.88 -9.29 -1.03
CA TYR A 94 -11.20 -10.58 -0.43
C TYR A 94 -11.12 -10.56 1.09
N HIS A 95 -12.12 -11.19 1.74
CA HIS A 95 -12.22 -11.29 3.19
C HIS A 95 -13.14 -12.46 3.61
N HIS A 96 -12.91 -13.05 4.79
CA HIS A 96 -13.77 -14.13 5.28
C HIS A 96 -15.23 -13.71 5.55
N GLU A 97 -15.45 -12.44 5.89
CA GLU A 97 -16.78 -11.85 6.06
C GLU A 97 -17.31 -11.15 4.79
N ALA A 98 -16.61 -11.25 3.68
CA ALA A 98 -17.08 -10.69 2.42
C ALA A 98 -18.25 -11.48 1.87
N LYS A 99 -18.89 -10.94 0.82
CA LYS A 99 -20.01 -11.57 0.13
C LYS A 99 -19.57 -12.16 -1.20
N ASP A 100 -20.36 -13.11 -1.68
CA ASP A 100 -20.24 -13.71 -3.01
C ASP A 100 -18.81 -14.14 -3.35
N LYS A 101 -18.32 -13.75 -4.54
CA LYS A 101 -17.00 -14.10 -5.05
C LYS A 101 -15.83 -13.58 -4.18
N TYR A 102 -16.07 -12.58 -3.34
CA TYR A 102 -15.04 -12.02 -2.46
C TYR A 102 -14.91 -12.75 -1.12
N LYS A 103 -15.81 -13.70 -0.81
CA LYS A 103 -15.76 -14.48 0.42
C LYS A 103 -14.69 -15.56 0.37
N ILE A 104 -13.45 -15.16 0.50
CA ILE A 104 -12.27 -16.03 0.54
C ILE A 104 -11.44 -15.65 1.76
N SER A 105 -11.32 -16.59 2.70
CA SER A 105 -10.68 -16.32 4.01
C SER A 105 -9.18 -16.09 3.92
N ASN A 106 -8.49 -16.79 3.01
CA ASN A 106 -7.03 -16.76 2.89
C ASN A 106 -6.59 -16.51 1.44
N HIS A 107 -7.12 -15.45 0.84
CA HIS A 107 -6.73 -15.09 -0.53
C HIS A 107 -5.27 -14.67 -0.59
N SER A 108 -4.55 -15.13 -1.64
CA SER A 108 -3.11 -14.87 -1.80
C SER A 108 -2.73 -13.38 -1.84
N TRP A 109 -3.63 -12.51 -2.25
CA TRP A 109 -3.41 -11.06 -2.30
C TRP A 109 -3.68 -10.35 -0.97
N ARG A 110 -4.39 -10.99 -0.03
CA ARG A 110 -4.70 -10.37 1.25
C ARG A 110 -3.50 -10.41 2.18
N LYS A 111 -2.93 -9.24 2.52
CA LYS A 111 -1.87 -9.15 3.54
C LYS A 111 -2.34 -9.79 4.86
N PRO A 112 -1.55 -10.62 5.53
CA PRO A 112 -0.09 -10.78 5.40
C PRO A 112 0.39 -11.73 4.27
N ASN A 113 -0.49 -12.24 3.39
CA ASN A 113 -0.05 -12.99 2.20
C ASN A 113 0.65 -12.04 1.21
N ILE A 114 1.46 -12.61 0.34
CA ILE A 114 2.44 -11.88 -0.46
C ILE A 114 2.03 -11.64 -1.92
N GLY A 115 0.82 -12.04 -2.32
CA GLY A 115 0.42 -12.02 -3.72
C GLY A 115 0.53 -10.64 -4.40
N MET A 116 0.18 -9.56 -3.69
CA MET A 116 0.34 -8.20 -4.24
C MET A 116 1.81 -7.81 -4.43
N LEU A 117 2.69 -8.23 -3.50
CA LEU A 117 4.13 -7.98 -3.61
C LEU A 117 4.75 -8.78 -4.76
N LEU A 118 4.33 -10.05 -4.93
CA LEU A 118 4.79 -10.90 -6.04
C LEU A 118 4.33 -10.35 -7.40
N GLU A 119 3.14 -9.81 -7.50
CA GLU A 119 2.67 -9.19 -8.74
C GLU A 119 3.53 -7.97 -9.11
N ALA A 120 3.83 -7.11 -8.17
CA ALA A 120 4.74 -5.99 -8.38
C ALA A 120 6.16 -6.47 -8.77
N GLN A 121 6.65 -7.52 -8.09
CA GLN A 121 7.93 -8.15 -8.44
C GLN A 121 7.92 -8.67 -9.87
N ARG A 122 6.85 -9.34 -10.30
CA ARG A 122 6.70 -9.85 -11.67
C ARG A 122 6.78 -8.73 -12.72
N VAL A 123 6.08 -7.61 -12.46
CA VAL A 123 5.98 -6.47 -13.40
C VAL A 123 7.31 -5.71 -13.51
N PHE A 124 7.92 -5.37 -12.39
CA PHE A 124 9.11 -4.52 -12.35
C PHE A 124 10.42 -5.30 -12.14
N LYS A 125 10.39 -6.63 -12.02
CA LYS A 125 11.57 -7.44 -11.68
C LYS A 125 12.27 -6.94 -10.40
N ILE A 126 11.46 -6.57 -9.38
CA ILE A 126 11.92 -5.92 -8.16
C ILE A 126 12.97 -6.78 -7.44
N ASN A 127 14.04 -6.11 -6.98
CA ASN A 127 15.00 -6.70 -6.05
C ASN A 127 14.42 -6.66 -4.62
N MET A 128 13.73 -7.72 -4.24
CA MET A 128 13.02 -7.80 -2.96
C MET A 128 13.97 -7.66 -1.76
N SER A 129 15.15 -8.31 -1.79
CA SER A 129 16.12 -8.27 -0.69
C SER A 129 16.75 -6.89 -0.42
N LYS A 130 16.48 -5.91 -1.29
CA LYS A 130 16.88 -4.50 -1.11
C LYS A 130 15.69 -3.56 -0.98
N SER A 131 14.47 -4.09 -0.97
CA SER A 131 13.23 -3.32 -0.89
C SER A 131 12.78 -3.08 0.54
N TRP A 132 11.89 -2.11 0.71
CA TRP A 132 11.30 -1.74 1.99
C TRP A 132 9.79 -1.67 1.92
N ILE A 133 9.13 -1.89 3.06
CA ILE A 133 7.69 -1.70 3.23
C ILE A 133 7.41 -0.72 4.36
N ILE A 134 6.39 0.12 4.19
CA ILE A 134 5.87 0.99 5.23
C ILE A 134 4.38 0.72 5.36
N GLY A 135 3.92 0.49 6.57
CA GLY A 135 2.52 0.27 6.88
C GLY A 135 2.19 0.56 8.34
N ASP A 136 0.91 0.70 8.64
CA ASP A 136 0.39 0.96 9.98
C ASP A 136 -0.19 -0.29 10.65
N SER A 137 -0.08 -1.44 9.99
CA SER A 137 -0.56 -2.74 10.46
C SER A 137 0.58 -3.77 10.52
N LEU A 138 0.53 -4.65 11.52
CA LEU A 138 1.45 -5.79 11.59
C LEU A 138 1.35 -6.69 10.35
N SER A 139 0.18 -6.76 9.71
CA SER A 139 0.00 -7.53 8.47
C SER A 139 0.82 -6.98 7.30
N ASP A 140 1.10 -5.68 7.28
CA ASP A 140 1.97 -5.06 6.27
C ASP A 140 3.41 -5.53 6.45
N ILE A 141 3.91 -5.44 7.67
CA ILE A 141 5.28 -5.84 8.02
C ILE A 141 5.46 -7.34 7.80
N GLN A 142 4.49 -8.16 8.23
CA GLN A 142 4.54 -9.60 8.04
C GLN A 142 4.53 -9.99 6.56
N ALA A 143 3.75 -9.29 5.73
CA ALA A 143 3.78 -9.49 4.28
C ALA A 143 5.17 -9.21 3.70
N GLY A 144 5.82 -8.15 4.16
CA GLY A 144 7.20 -7.83 3.79
C GLY A 144 8.17 -8.93 4.18
N ILE A 145 8.14 -9.40 5.42
CA ILE A 145 8.99 -10.49 5.91
C ILE A 145 8.77 -11.75 5.07
N ASN A 146 7.51 -12.15 4.86
CA ASN A 146 7.14 -13.33 4.08
C ASN A 146 7.60 -13.24 2.61
N ALA A 147 7.68 -12.03 2.06
CA ALA A 147 8.17 -11.79 0.69
C ALA A 147 9.70 -11.63 0.59
N GLY A 148 10.43 -11.73 1.71
CA GLY A 148 11.90 -11.62 1.74
C GLY A 148 12.42 -10.21 1.45
N ILE A 149 11.68 -9.16 1.81
CA ILE A 149 12.16 -7.78 1.68
C ILE A 149 13.11 -7.41 2.82
N LYS A 150 13.96 -6.41 2.57
CA LYS A 150 15.07 -6.04 3.45
C LYS A 150 14.60 -5.55 4.82
N GLY A 151 13.52 -4.79 4.88
CA GLY A 151 13.03 -4.23 6.12
C GLY A 151 11.67 -3.57 5.99
N GLY A 152 11.06 -3.32 7.14
CA GLY A 152 9.76 -2.66 7.24
C GLY A 152 9.78 -1.53 8.26
N ILE A 153 8.95 -0.54 8.03
CA ILE A 153 8.70 0.56 8.95
C ILE A 153 7.24 0.45 9.39
N TYR A 154 7.04 0.19 10.68
CA TYR A 154 5.73 0.16 11.29
C TYR A 154 5.34 1.55 11.78
N LEU A 155 4.25 2.11 11.23
CA LEU A 155 3.71 3.40 11.66
C LEU A 155 2.63 3.16 12.72
N ASN A 156 2.95 3.47 13.98
CA ASN A 156 1.93 3.42 15.03
C ASN A 156 1.18 4.76 15.09
N ALA A 157 -0.16 4.71 15.07
CA ALA A 157 -1.00 5.92 15.17
C ALA A 157 -0.84 6.65 16.52
N LYS A 158 -0.39 5.95 17.57
CA LYS A 158 -0.19 6.50 18.93
C LYS A 158 1.22 7.03 19.17
N ASP A 159 2.21 6.52 18.44
CA ASP A 159 3.60 6.95 18.57
C ASP A 159 4.00 7.73 17.32
N LYS A 160 4.44 8.96 17.50
CA LYS A 160 5.01 9.76 16.41
C LYS A 160 6.37 9.19 15.93
N ASP A 161 6.84 8.12 16.57
CA ASP A 161 8.15 7.54 16.32
C ASP A 161 8.06 6.31 15.42
N ILE A 162 8.94 6.27 14.44
CA ILE A 162 9.10 5.16 13.49
C ILE A 162 9.92 4.07 14.19
N LYS A 163 9.32 2.90 14.44
CA LYS A 163 10.06 1.73 14.91
C LYS A 163 10.55 0.91 13.72
N LEU A 164 11.87 0.83 13.56
CA LEU A 164 12.50 -0.02 12.57
C LEU A 164 12.49 -1.49 13.08
N HIS A 165 11.87 -2.38 12.31
CA HIS A 165 12.01 -3.82 12.51
C HIS A 165 12.95 -4.35 11.44
N ASN A 166 14.20 -4.64 11.84
CA ASN A 166 15.14 -5.38 11.00
C ASN A 166 14.86 -6.87 11.15
N SER A 167 14.70 -7.55 10.04
CA SER A 167 14.68 -9.02 9.96
C SER A 167 16.11 -9.57 10.02
#